data_53e1c4f3533e52fd2ee653aee16134db
#
_entry.id   53e1c4f3533e52fd2ee653aee16134db
#
_cell.length_a   1.000
_cell.length_b   1.000
_cell.length_c   1.000
_cell.angle_alpha   90.00
_cell.angle_beta   90.00
_cell.angle_gamma   90.00
#
_symmetry.space_group_name_H-M   'P 1'
#
loop_
_entity.id
_entity.type
_entity.pdbx_description
1 polymer ?
#
loop_
_entity_poly.entity_id
_entity_poly.type
_entity_poly.pdbx_seq_one_letter_code
_entity_poly.pdbx_strand_id
1 'polypeptide(L)'
;LKNTPAEVVVPYLDSAVAIIMACVLVREPVTSIFHGFRELVLFAPDETSMATIRNAVDGVMKEYPCSCSFLDVIQTGRKVWIEVYVSPDVVTGTIDVRHWAAIRGKIREELRGEFEQIYVELIPDIPDASEDVEA
;
A
#
# COMPACT_ATOMS: atom_id res chain seq x y z
N LEU A 1 -22.18 46.21 48.11
CA LEU A 1 -22.29 44.83 47.60
C LEU A 1 -21.60 44.70 46.23
N LYS A 2 -20.33 45.10 46.13
CA LYS A 2 -19.50 44.91 44.94
C LYS A 2 -18.22 44.22 45.41
N ASN A 3 -18.20 42.93 45.28
CA ASN A 3 -17.03 42.04 45.21
C ASN A 3 -17.50 40.60 45.42
N THR A 4 -18.36 40.13 44.53
CA THR A 4 -18.68 38.71 44.51
C THR A 4 -17.61 38.03 43.64
N PRO A 5 -17.01 36.91 44.07
CA PRO A 5 -16.02 36.18 43.27
C PRO A 5 -16.53 35.79 41.86
N ALA A 6 -17.84 35.85 41.66
CA ALA A 6 -18.48 35.64 40.38
C ALA A 6 -18.12 36.70 39.33
N GLU A 7 -17.93 37.98 39.68
CA GLU A 7 -17.58 39.04 38.72
C GLU A 7 -16.18 38.85 38.09
N VAL A 8 -15.27 38.21 38.80
CA VAL A 8 -13.91 37.92 38.32
C VAL A 8 -13.90 36.68 37.42
N VAL A 9 -14.84 35.76 37.62
CA VAL A 9 -14.90 34.47 36.90
C VAL A 9 -15.66 34.59 35.59
N VAL A 10 -16.64 35.49 35.49
CA VAL A 10 -17.49 35.65 34.27
C VAL A 10 -16.69 35.87 32.97
N PRO A 11 -15.68 36.77 32.89
CA PRO A 11 -14.93 36.95 31.65
C PRO A 11 -14.08 35.72 31.25
N TYR A 12 -13.66 34.93 32.24
CA TYR A 12 -12.92 33.67 31.97
C TYR A 12 -13.85 32.51 31.55
N LEU A 13 -15.10 32.55 32.04
CA LEU A 13 -16.09 31.54 31.70
C LEU A 13 -16.44 31.56 30.20
N ASP A 14 -16.63 32.75 29.63
CA ASP A 14 -16.92 32.92 28.21
C ASP A 14 -15.76 32.40 27.33
N SER A 15 -14.52 32.77 27.68
CA SER A 15 -13.34 32.28 27.00
C SER A 15 -13.17 30.76 27.13
N ALA A 16 -13.44 30.21 28.32
CA ALA A 16 -13.34 28.76 28.52
C ALA A 16 -14.38 27.99 27.72
N VAL A 17 -15.63 28.47 27.66
CA VAL A 17 -16.68 27.89 26.87
C VAL A 17 -16.34 27.96 25.38
N ALA A 18 -15.83 29.11 24.90
CA ALA A 18 -15.40 29.27 23.50
C ALA A 18 -14.29 28.28 23.12
N ILE A 19 -13.29 28.07 24.00
CA ILE A 19 -12.21 27.11 23.78
C ILE A 19 -12.75 25.69 23.73
N ILE A 20 -13.62 25.30 24.66
CA ILE A 20 -14.24 23.97 24.67
C ILE A 20 -15.03 23.72 23.38
N MET A 21 -15.84 24.68 22.95
CA MET A 21 -16.59 24.58 21.71
C MET A 21 -15.68 24.49 20.50
N ALA A 22 -14.61 25.27 20.44
CA ALA A 22 -13.62 25.19 19.38
C ALA A 22 -12.95 23.80 19.32
N CYS A 23 -12.57 23.24 20.47
CA CYS A 23 -11.98 21.89 20.53
C CYS A 23 -12.95 20.80 20.05
N VAL A 24 -14.23 20.91 20.41
CA VAL A 24 -15.26 19.96 19.96
C VAL A 24 -15.48 20.08 18.46
N LEU A 25 -15.56 21.29 17.93
CA LEU A 25 -15.79 21.53 16.49
C LEU A 25 -14.58 21.15 15.62
N VAL A 26 -13.35 21.28 16.12
CA VAL A 26 -12.12 20.93 15.39
C VAL A 26 -11.94 19.42 15.29
N ARG A 27 -12.52 18.63 16.18
CA ARG A 27 -12.39 17.17 16.20
C ARG A 27 -12.86 16.54 14.89
N GLU A 28 -14.01 16.94 14.37
CA GLU A 28 -14.60 16.40 13.14
C GLU A 28 -13.71 16.61 11.91
N PRO A 29 -13.30 17.86 11.56
CA PRO A 29 -12.43 18.06 10.41
C PRO A 29 -11.05 17.40 10.56
N VAL A 30 -10.48 17.36 11.75
CA VAL A 30 -9.20 16.66 11.99
C VAL A 30 -9.35 15.17 11.72
N THR A 31 -10.41 14.54 12.23
CA THR A 31 -10.67 13.11 11.98
C THR A 31 -10.88 12.84 10.49
N SER A 32 -11.64 13.68 9.79
CA SER A 32 -11.88 13.56 8.35
C SER A 32 -10.59 13.72 7.52
N ILE A 33 -9.71 14.65 7.90
CA ILE A 33 -8.41 14.84 7.26
C ILE A 33 -7.54 13.60 7.47
N PHE A 34 -7.51 13.04 8.68
CA PHE A 34 -6.73 11.82 8.97
C PHE A 34 -7.24 10.62 8.17
N HIS A 35 -8.57 10.45 8.05
CA HIS A 35 -9.14 9.39 7.22
C HIS A 35 -8.82 9.58 5.74
N GLY A 36 -9.02 10.79 5.21
CA GLY A 36 -8.70 11.10 3.82
C GLY A 36 -7.20 10.96 3.51
N PHE A 37 -6.33 11.37 4.45
CA PHE A 37 -4.89 11.20 4.28
C PHE A 37 -4.48 9.72 4.29
N ARG A 38 -5.11 8.92 5.14
CA ARG A 38 -4.89 7.47 5.18
C ARG A 38 -5.33 6.77 3.89
N GLU A 39 -6.38 7.25 3.23
CA GLU A 39 -6.83 6.73 1.95
C GLU A 39 -5.91 7.14 0.78
N LEU A 40 -5.26 8.30 0.89
CA LEU A 40 -4.35 8.82 -0.15
C LEU A 40 -2.94 8.26 -0.04
N VAL A 41 -2.51 7.85 1.14
CA VAL A 41 -1.21 7.19 1.32
C VAL A 41 -1.34 5.75 0.86
N LEU A 42 -0.58 5.40 -0.17
CA LEU A 42 -0.44 4.02 -0.66
C LEU A 42 0.24 3.20 0.44
N PHE A 43 -0.53 2.37 1.10
CA PHE A 43 0.01 1.48 2.14
C PHE A 43 0.50 0.17 1.53
N ALA A 44 1.63 -0.30 2.01
CA ALA A 44 1.99 -1.69 1.85
C ALA A 44 0.85 -2.55 2.45
N PRO A 45 0.51 -3.69 1.83
CA PRO A 45 -0.46 -4.61 2.39
C PRO A 45 -0.08 -5.04 3.80
N ASP A 46 -1.06 -5.43 4.60
CA ASP A 46 -0.80 -6.10 5.86
C ASP A 46 -0.04 -7.43 5.65
N GLU A 47 0.62 -7.93 6.69
CA GLU A 47 1.47 -9.12 6.59
C GLU A 47 0.73 -10.34 6.03
N THR A 48 -0.56 -10.49 6.37
CA THR A 48 -1.39 -11.60 5.89
C THR A 48 -1.67 -11.50 4.40
N SER A 49 -2.08 -10.33 3.93
CA SER A 49 -2.31 -10.05 2.51
C SER A 49 -1.03 -10.18 1.71
N MET A 50 0.10 -9.71 2.25
CA MET A 50 1.40 -9.83 1.60
C MET A 50 1.85 -11.29 1.47
N ALA A 51 1.64 -12.10 2.52
CA ALA A 51 1.94 -13.54 2.48
C ALA A 51 1.06 -14.27 1.44
N THR A 52 -0.22 -13.94 1.37
CA THR A 52 -1.15 -14.51 0.38
C THR A 52 -0.70 -14.18 -1.04
N ILE A 53 -0.38 -12.92 -1.32
CA ILE A 53 0.09 -12.47 -2.63
C ILE A 53 1.41 -13.15 -3.00
N ARG A 54 2.38 -13.20 -2.07
CA ARG A 54 3.67 -13.85 -2.30
C ARG A 54 3.51 -15.34 -2.62
N ASN A 55 2.69 -16.06 -1.86
CA ASN A 55 2.42 -17.47 -2.10
C ASN A 55 1.78 -17.72 -3.47
N ALA A 56 0.83 -16.87 -3.88
CA ALA A 56 0.20 -16.97 -5.20
C ALA A 56 1.22 -16.72 -6.32
N VAL A 57 2.05 -15.68 -6.20
CA VAL A 57 3.10 -15.38 -7.18
C VAL A 57 4.11 -16.52 -7.26
N ASP A 58 4.65 -16.95 -6.13
CA ASP A 58 5.65 -18.04 -6.08
C ASP A 58 5.08 -19.36 -6.60
N GLY A 59 3.81 -19.65 -6.31
CA GLY A 59 3.11 -20.83 -6.83
C GLY A 59 3.04 -20.84 -8.36
N VAL A 60 2.61 -19.73 -8.95
CA VAL A 60 2.50 -19.59 -10.40
C VAL A 60 3.87 -19.57 -11.08
N MET A 61 4.85 -18.84 -10.51
CA MET A 61 6.18 -18.72 -11.11
C MET A 61 6.93 -20.07 -11.21
N LYS A 62 6.68 -21.02 -10.29
CA LYS A 62 7.27 -22.37 -10.34
C LYS A 62 6.90 -23.18 -11.56
N GLU A 63 5.81 -22.82 -12.24
CA GLU A 63 5.37 -23.51 -13.45
C GLU A 63 6.09 -23.03 -14.71
N TYR A 64 6.89 -21.97 -14.61
CA TYR A 64 7.56 -21.33 -15.73
C TYR A 64 9.08 -21.28 -15.53
N PRO A 65 9.88 -21.24 -16.59
CA PRO A 65 11.35 -21.14 -16.50
C PRO A 65 11.79 -19.70 -16.20
N CYS A 66 11.29 -19.14 -15.09
CA CYS A 66 11.61 -17.81 -14.61
C CYS A 66 11.40 -17.75 -13.11
N SER A 67 12.01 -16.78 -12.45
CA SER A 67 11.86 -16.59 -11.02
C SER A 67 11.50 -15.14 -10.70
N CYS A 68 10.83 -14.94 -9.56
CA CYS A 68 10.58 -13.62 -9.01
C CYS A 68 11.80 -13.20 -8.20
N SER A 69 12.50 -12.15 -8.64
CA SER A 69 13.61 -11.56 -7.89
C SER A 69 13.13 -10.60 -6.82
N PHE A 70 12.14 -9.79 -7.16
CA PHE A 70 11.56 -8.81 -6.27
C PHE A 70 10.05 -8.70 -6.50
N LEU A 71 9.32 -8.41 -5.44
CA LEU A 71 7.87 -8.25 -5.46
C LEU A 71 7.54 -6.94 -4.75
N ASP A 72 6.96 -6.01 -5.50
CA ASP A 72 6.38 -4.78 -4.93
C ASP A 72 4.87 -4.84 -4.99
N VAL A 73 4.23 -4.43 -3.90
CA VAL A 73 2.77 -4.50 -3.76
C VAL A 73 2.24 -3.23 -3.13
N ILE A 74 1.34 -2.59 -3.84
CA ILE A 74 0.64 -1.40 -3.38
C ILE A 74 -0.84 -1.76 -3.21
N GLN A 75 -1.37 -1.55 -2.01
CA GLN A 75 -2.77 -1.79 -1.71
C GLN A 75 -3.49 -0.48 -1.36
N THR A 76 -4.65 -0.28 -1.96
CA THR A 76 -5.55 0.83 -1.64
C THR A 76 -6.96 0.28 -1.41
N GLY A 77 -7.33 0.09 -0.15
CA GLY A 77 -8.57 -0.57 0.23
C GLY A 77 -8.61 -2.00 -0.31
N ARG A 78 -9.56 -2.29 -1.21
CA ARG A 78 -9.72 -3.62 -1.84
C ARG A 78 -9.09 -3.75 -3.23
N LYS A 79 -8.33 -2.73 -3.64
CA LYS A 79 -7.58 -2.74 -4.90
C LYS A 79 -6.12 -3.02 -4.59
N VAL A 80 -5.51 -3.89 -5.38
CA VAL A 80 -4.11 -4.24 -5.24
C VAL A 80 -3.40 -4.11 -6.59
N TRP A 81 -2.22 -3.51 -6.55
CA TRP A 81 -1.28 -3.40 -7.65
C TRP A 81 -0.04 -4.20 -7.30
N ILE A 82 0.28 -5.18 -8.12
CA ILE A 82 1.35 -6.15 -7.88
C ILE A 82 2.36 -6.00 -9.02
N GLU A 83 3.57 -5.61 -8.69
CA GLU A 83 4.71 -5.57 -9.60
C GLU A 83 5.63 -6.75 -9.30
N VAL A 84 5.76 -7.64 -10.26
CA VAL A 84 6.60 -8.83 -10.16
C VAL A 84 7.82 -8.64 -11.03
N TYR A 85 8.97 -8.50 -10.40
CA TYR A 85 10.26 -8.42 -11.09
C TYR A 85 10.72 -9.83 -11.44
N VAL A 86 10.88 -10.07 -12.73
CA VAL A 86 11.15 -11.40 -13.29
C VAL A 86 12.59 -11.48 -13.70
N SER A 87 13.36 -12.31 -13.01
CA SER A 87 14.73 -12.63 -13.41
C SER A 87 14.76 -13.62 -14.58
N PRO A 88 15.76 -13.48 -15.47
CA PRO A 88 15.95 -14.42 -16.57
C PRO A 88 16.17 -15.83 -16.06
N ASP A 89 15.82 -16.80 -16.88
CA ASP A 89 16.16 -18.20 -16.64
C ASP A 89 17.69 -18.36 -16.51
N VAL A 90 18.11 -19.02 -15.43
CA VAL A 90 19.54 -19.26 -15.11
C VAL A 90 20.26 -20.03 -16.21
N VAL A 91 19.54 -20.88 -16.97
CA VAL A 91 20.13 -21.74 -18.01
C VAL A 91 20.27 -21.00 -19.33
N THR A 92 19.24 -20.24 -19.72
CA THR A 92 19.18 -19.59 -21.03
C THR A 92 19.60 -18.13 -21.00
N GLY A 93 19.59 -17.49 -19.83
CA GLY A 93 19.84 -16.05 -19.66
C GLY A 93 18.80 -15.19 -20.37
N THR A 94 17.64 -15.75 -20.75
CA THR A 94 16.61 -15.06 -21.51
C THR A 94 15.30 -14.99 -20.76
N ILE A 95 14.51 -13.95 -21.04
CA ILE A 95 13.17 -13.78 -20.51
C ILE A 95 12.17 -14.03 -21.63
N ASP A 96 11.32 -15.04 -21.48
CA ASP A 96 10.28 -15.34 -22.44
C ASP A 96 8.98 -14.61 -22.12
N VAL A 97 8.75 -13.51 -22.82
CA VAL A 97 7.55 -12.67 -22.65
C VAL A 97 6.26 -13.32 -23.17
N ARG A 98 6.35 -14.43 -23.93
CA ARG A 98 5.17 -15.12 -24.46
C ARG A 98 4.28 -15.68 -23.38
N HIS A 99 4.85 -16.06 -22.25
CA HIS A 99 4.10 -16.60 -21.11
C HIS A 99 3.52 -15.53 -20.18
N TRP A 100 3.89 -14.26 -20.33
CA TRP A 100 3.50 -13.20 -19.40
C TRP A 100 1.99 -13.00 -19.27
N ALA A 101 1.25 -13.12 -20.36
CA ALA A 101 -0.21 -13.02 -20.31
C ALA A 101 -0.84 -14.17 -19.49
N ALA A 102 -0.30 -15.38 -19.63
CA ALA A 102 -0.74 -16.55 -18.87
C ALA A 102 -0.38 -16.42 -17.38
N ILE A 103 0.85 -15.99 -17.06
CA ILE A 103 1.30 -15.75 -15.68
C ILE A 103 0.40 -14.72 -15.00
N ARG A 104 0.16 -13.57 -15.62
CA ARG A 104 -0.75 -12.54 -15.08
C ARG A 104 -2.16 -13.07 -14.87
N GLY A 105 -2.66 -13.86 -15.79
CA GLY A 105 -3.99 -14.48 -15.71
C GLY A 105 -4.11 -15.40 -14.51
N LYS A 106 -3.12 -16.27 -14.31
CA LYS A 106 -3.08 -17.23 -13.19
C LYS A 106 -2.96 -16.52 -11.84
N ILE A 107 -2.08 -15.53 -11.70
CA ILE A 107 -1.94 -14.75 -10.45
C ILE A 107 -3.26 -14.08 -10.10
N ARG A 108 -3.96 -13.49 -11.07
CA ARG A 108 -5.29 -12.90 -10.82
C ARG A 108 -6.32 -13.93 -10.41
N GLU A 109 -6.28 -15.12 -10.98
CA GLU A 109 -7.22 -16.20 -10.64
C GLU A 109 -6.98 -16.71 -9.23
N GLU A 110 -5.73 -16.92 -8.82
CA GLU A 110 -5.36 -17.34 -7.46
C GLU A 110 -5.78 -16.32 -6.39
N LEU A 111 -5.73 -15.03 -6.72
CA LEU A 111 -6.10 -13.95 -5.79
C LEU A 111 -7.58 -13.53 -5.90
N ARG A 112 -8.35 -14.20 -6.78
CA ARG A 112 -9.76 -13.91 -6.95
C ARG A 112 -10.55 -14.20 -5.68
N GLY A 113 -11.27 -13.19 -5.19
CA GLY A 113 -12.05 -13.28 -3.96
C GLY A 113 -11.40 -12.59 -2.76
N GLU A 114 -10.08 -12.45 -2.74
CA GLU A 114 -9.37 -11.68 -1.71
C GLU A 114 -9.44 -10.19 -1.98
N PHE A 115 -9.32 -9.80 -3.25
CA PHE A 115 -9.31 -8.40 -3.69
C PHE A 115 -10.39 -8.15 -4.74
N GLU A 116 -10.91 -6.93 -4.76
CA GLU A 116 -11.95 -6.51 -5.70
C GLU A 116 -11.38 -6.19 -7.09
N GLN A 117 -10.20 -5.56 -7.10
CA GLN A 117 -9.47 -5.23 -8.32
C GLN A 117 -8.00 -5.60 -8.16
N ILE A 118 -7.49 -6.38 -9.12
CA ILE A 118 -6.12 -6.88 -9.10
C ILE A 118 -5.43 -6.45 -10.39
N TYR A 119 -4.40 -5.65 -10.26
CA TYR A 119 -3.50 -5.26 -11.33
C TYR A 119 -2.18 -6.00 -11.13
N VAL A 120 -1.72 -6.71 -12.15
CA VAL A 120 -0.44 -7.44 -12.12
C VAL A 120 0.39 -6.97 -13.28
N GLU A 121 1.56 -6.47 -12.98
CA GLU A 121 2.60 -6.12 -13.95
C GLU A 121 3.81 -7.05 -13.78
N LEU A 122 4.36 -7.49 -14.88
CA LEU A 122 5.60 -8.26 -14.92
C LEU A 122 6.68 -7.35 -15.50
N ILE A 123 7.74 -7.13 -14.73
CA ILE A 123 8.84 -6.24 -15.09
C ILE A 123 10.09 -7.10 -15.26
N PRO A 124 10.80 -7.03 -16.40
CA PRO A 124 12.04 -7.75 -16.56
C PRO A 124 13.12 -7.16 -15.66
N ASP A 125 13.68 -7.99 -14.79
CA ASP A 125 14.82 -7.65 -13.95
C ASP A 125 16.10 -8.04 -14.68
N ILE A 126 16.62 -7.11 -15.48
CA ILE A 126 17.84 -7.29 -16.26
C ILE A 126 18.96 -6.61 -15.46
N PRO A 127 19.96 -7.37 -14.97
CA PRO A 127 21.11 -6.78 -14.28
C PRO A 127 21.83 -5.79 -15.21
N ASP A 128 22.12 -4.62 -14.70
CA ASP A 128 22.85 -3.60 -15.44
C ASP A 128 24.25 -4.15 -15.81
N ALA A 129 24.54 -4.12 -17.11
CA ALA A 129 25.85 -4.56 -17.66
C ALA A 129 27.02 -3.68 -17.17
N SER A 130 26.77 -2.68 -16.35
CA SER A 130 27.75 -1.76 -15.81
C SER A 130 28.40 -2.22 -14.49
N GLU A 131 27.81 -3.20 -13.79
CA GLU A 131 28.39 -3.70 -12.54
C GLU A 131 29.50 -4.76 -12.74
N ASP A 132 29.61 -5.35 -13.94
CA ASP A 132 30.62 -6.39 -14.23
C ASP A 132 31.99 -5.83 -14.67
N VAL A 133 32.21 -4.52 -14.66
CA VAL A 133 33.46 -3.88 -15.15
C VAL A 133 34.43 -3.46 -14.03
N GLU A 134 34.04 -3.59 -12.76
CA GLU A 134 34.93 -3.30 -11.61
C GLU A 134 35.19 -4.52 -10.72
N ALA A 135 35.72 -5.56 -11.31
CA ALA A 135 36.30 -6.68 -10.55
C ALA A 135 37.69 -7.10 -11.13
#